data_d116754e721369cf513f7a9caa88003a
#
_entry.id   d116754e721369cf513f7a9caa88003a
#
_cell.length_a   1.000
_cell.length_b   1.000
_cell.length_c   1.000
_cell.angle_alpha   90.00
_cell.angle_beta   90.00
_cell.angle_gamma   90.00
#
_symmetry.space_group_name_H-M   'P 1'
#
loop_
_entity.id
_entity.type
_entity.pdbx_description
1 polymer ?
#
loop_
_entity_poly.entity_id
_entity_poly.type
_entity_poly.pdbx_seq_one_letter_code
_entity_poly.pdbx_strand_id
1 'polypeptide(L)'
;MIKRGIALIFVLLLSLPGIKVSAQQTTDALDVDCTYAIAVDMDTMQVLYGKAQDQRLYPASMTKVLTALTALDHISDLDDQVTVTLEMLEGLEDGTYTLTGLINGETITFRDLLNSALLLSGADSCQALAVSLFGSKEAMVDAMNAKAQELGMENSHFTNTVGMHDEEHYTNAVDLALLMKAAWANEDLRQAMSTKKMSTAESFYHGEGIELYNSWAQQMDISQMSSAYVQGGKTGFTPEAGFCFAAVCQIQGRRVIVITAQSDLKYEQGASLQEAEEICQYIDEQMDSVRVAEKDETLSALKLRNTFHAPINLKVSEDLYVWVREEQKEDLQVNVDIKKNKAAVQQGELLATAEVESDGETLVSVPIYAQETVESDTAAVVFDSIKAVVFPYGIVIVGVMICLYGMRRRQQKRKHAL
;
A
#
# COMPACT_ATOMS: atom_id res chain seq x y z
N MET A 1 11.18 11.42 44.96
CA MET A 1 11.24 12.20 43.71
C MET A 1 11.94 11.37 42.66
N ILE A 2 11.20 10.63 41.85
CA ILE A 2 11.72 9.78 40.76
C ILE A 2 11.29 10.47 39.47
N LYS A 3 12.24 11.04 38.72
CA LYS A 3 12.00 11.62 37.41
C LYS A 3 11.76 10.50 36.40
N ARG A 4 10.53 10.37 35.92
CA ARG A 4 10.19 9.55 34.75
C ARG A 4 10.64 10.31 33.51
N GLY A 5 11.67 9.79 32.83
CA GLY A 5 12.06 10.24 31.52
C GLY A 5 11.02 9.79 30.49
N ILE A 6 10.40 10.74 29.82
CA ILE A 6 9.58 10.52 28.64
C ILE A 6 10.54 10.24 27.50
N ALA A 7 10.57 9.00 27.04
CA ALA A 7 11.24 8.66 25.78
C ALA A 7 10.32 9.11 24.63
N LEU A 8 10.67 10.24 24.02
CA LEU A 8 10.08 10.62 22.72
C LEU A 8 10.57 9.60 21.68
N ILE A 9 9.69 8.70 21.30
CA ILE A 9 9.88 7.88 20.10
C ILE A 9 9.60 8.82 18.92
N PHE A 10 10.67 9.31 18.29
CA PHE A 10 10.59 9.94 16.99
C PHE A 10 10.22 8.84 15.97
N VAL A 11 8.93 8.73 15.65
CA VAL A 11 8.49 7.99 14.46
C VAL A 11 8.99 8.82 13.27
N LEU A 12 10.04 8.33 12.64
CA LEU A 12 10.56 8.89 11.39
C LEU A 12 9.48 8.61 10.32
N LEU A 13 8.71 9.64 9.97
CA LEU A 13 7.84 9.63 8.80
C LEU A 13 8.71 9.40 7.55
N LEU A 14 8.88 8.16 7.17
CA LEU A 14 9.39 7.78 5.87
C LEU A 14 8.27 8.06 4.86
N SER A 15 8.37 9.21 4.17
CA SER A 15 7.63 9.39 2.93
C SER A 15 8.04 8.24 2.00
N LEU A 16 7.16 7.27 1.85
CA LEU A 16 7.33 6.22 0.85
C LEU A 16 7.47 6.91 -0.51
N PRO A 17 8.55 6.69 -1.26
CA PRO A 17 8.60 7.16 -2.65
C PRO A 17 7.37 6.55 -3.34
N GLY A 18 6.59 7.40 -4.02
CA GLY A 18 5.37 6.98 -4.69
C GLY A 18 5.63 5.70 -5.50
N ILE A 19 4.98 4.62 -5.12
CA ILE A 19 5.02 3.36 -5.86
C ILE A 19 4.39 3.69 -7.21
N LYS A 20 5.20 3.75 -8.27
CA LYS A 20 4.67 3.85 -9.63
C LYS A 20 4.03 2.51 -9.94
N VAL A 21 2.72 2.45 -9.79
CA VAL A 21 1.91 1.36 -10.31
C VAL A 21 1.98 1.46 -11.83
N SER A 22 2.85 0.66 -12.44
CA SER A 22 2.92 0.58 -13.91
C SER A 22 1.73 -0.26 -14.36
N ALA A 23 0.77 0.38 -15.01
CA ALA A 23 -0.40 -0.29 -15.55
C ALA A 23 0.01 -1.04 -16.82
N GLN A 24 0.28 -2.33 -16.71
CA GLN A 24 0.26 -3.21 -17.85
C GLN A 24 -1.20 -3.44 -18.24
N GLN A 25 -1.66 -2.81 -19.33
CA GLN A 25 -2.93 -3.16 -19.94
C GLN A 25 -2.80 -4.56 -20.54
N THR A 26 -3.31 -5.56 -19.86
CA THR A 26 -3.44 -6.92 -20.42
C THR A 26 -4.65 -6.92 -21.35
N THR A 27 -4.40 -6.79 -22.66
CA THR A 27 -5.43 -6.65 -23.70
C THR A 27 -6.07 -7.96 -24.15
N ASP A 28 -5.74 -9.10 -23.57
CA ASP A 28 -6.29 -10.41 -23.99
C ASP A 28 -6.81 -11.17 -22.79
N ALA A 29 -8.00 -10.86 -22.30
CA ALA A 29 -8.43 -11.73 -21.31
C ALA A 29 -9.78 -11.52 -20.71
N LEU A 30 -9.87 -11.64 -19.43
CA LEU A 30 -11.05 -11.60 -18.64
C LEU A 30 -11.76 -10.24 -18.78
N ASP A 31 -12.99 -10.24 -19.27
CA ASP A 31 -13.88 -9.08 -19.25
C ASP A 31 -14.94 -9.31 -18.17
N VAL A 32 -14.70 -8.74 -16.99
CA VAL A 32 -15.68 -8.68 -15.91
C VAL A 32 -16.70 -7.58 -16.15
N ASP A 33 -17.91 -7.72 -15.65
CA ASP A 33 -19.01 -6.77 -15.90
C ASP A 33 -18.84 -5.44 -15.13
N CYS A 34 -18.08 -5.40 -14.01
CA CYS A 34 -17.86 -4.16 -13.28
C CYS A 34 -17.13 -3.11 -14.11
N THR A 35 -17.41 -1.83 -13.84
CA THR A 35 -16.76 -0.72 -14.54
C THR A 35 -15.30 -0.56 -14.13
N TYR A 36 -14.99 -0.75 -12.85
CA TYR A 36 -13.66 -0.53 -12.27
C TYR A 36 -13.19 -1.78 -11.56
N ALA A 37 -11.98 -2.23 -11.87
CA ALA A 37 -11.35 -3.31 -11.16
C ALA A 37 -9.83 -3.16 -11.11
N ILE A 38 -9.23 -3.71 -10.06
CA ILE A 38 -7.79 -3.94 -9.97
C ILE A 38 -7.52 -5.21 -9.15
N ALA A 39 -6.50 -5.95 -9.54
CA ALA A 39 -5.88 -6.95 -8.68
C ALA A 39 -4.38 -6.66 -8.57
N VAL A 40 -3.86 -6.64 -7.35
CA VAL A 40 -2.44 -6.39 -7.08
C VAL A 40 -1.87 -7.39 -6.09
N ASP A 41 -0.64 -7.83 -6.30
CA ASP A 41 0.11 -8.53 -5.25
C ASP A 41 0.29 -7.59 -4.05
N MET A 42 -0.09 -8.01 -2.86
CA MET A 42 -0.09 -7.15 -1.68
C MET A 42 1.31 -6.72 -1.25
N ASP A 43 2.32 -7.56 -1.43
CA ASP A 43 3.67 -7.27 -0.94
C ASP A 43 4.39 -6.33 -1.92
N THR A 44 4.33 -6.61 -3.22
CA THR A 44 5.06 -5.89 -4.27
C THR A 44 4.27 -4.78 -4.93
N MET A 45 2.93 -4.77 -4.79
CA MET A 45 1.99 -3.91 -5.52
C MET A 45 2.07 -4.08 -7.05
N GLN A 46 2.55 -5.24 -7.52
CA GLN A 46 2.46 -5.58 -8.94
C GLN A 46 1.00 -5.69 -9.37
N VAL A 47 0.65 -4.99 -10.44
CA VAL A 47 -0.69 -5.08 -11.03
C VAL A 47 -0.80 -6.38 -11.82
N LEU A 48 -1.78 -7.23 -11.46
CA LEU A 48 -2.05 -8.53 -12.08
C LEU A 48 -3.24 -8.46 -13.03
N TYR A 49 -4.19 -7.58 -12.72
CA TYR A 49 -5.35 -7.27 -13.53
C TYR A 49 -5.74 -5.80 -13.33
N GLY A 50 -6.22 -5.14 -14.37
CA GLY A 50 -6.67 -3.76 -14.29
C GLY A 50 -7.75 -3.43 -15.33
N LYS A 51 -8.84 -2.80 -14.88
CA LYS A 51 -9.93 -2.27 -15.71
C LYS A 51 -10.31 -0.89 -15.18
N ALA A 52 -9.97 0.16 -15.93
CA ALA A 52 -10.23 1.55 -15.57
C ALA A 52 -9.80 1.91 -14.12
N GLN A 53 -8.73 1.27 -13.61
CA GLN A 53 -8.31 1.29 -12.21
C GLN A 53 -7.92 2.68 -11.70
N ASP A 54 -7.49 3.58 -12.58
CA ASP A 54 -7.07 4.95 -12.24
C ASP A 54 -8.23 5.95 -12.32
N GLN A 55 -9.39 5.53 -12.80
CA GLN A 55 -10.53 6.42 -12.96
C GLN A 55 -11.26 6.62 -11.64
N ARG A 56 -11.86 7.81 -11.49
CA ARG A 56 -12.65 8.19 -10.33
C ARG A 56 -13.86 7.28 -10.19
N LEU A 57 -14.06 6.77 -8.99
CA LEU A 57 -15.21 5.98 -8.57
C LEU A 57 -15.74 6.45 -7.23
N TYR A 58 -16.97 6.08 -6.89
CA TYR A 58 -17.57 6.31 -5.58
C TYR A 58 -17.35 5.08 -4.68
N PRO A 59 -16.69 5.22 -3.52
CA PRO A 59 -16.27 4.08 -2.70
C PRO A 59 -17.42 3.42 -1.94
N ALA A 60 -18.56 4.09 -1.77
CA ALA A 60 -19.61 3.65 -0.86
C ALA A 60 -19.04 3.23 0.52
N SER A 61 -19.55 2.17 1.13
CA SER A 61 -19.10 1.70 2.45
C SER A 61 -17.66 1.14 2.49
N MET A 62 -16.93 1.05 1.38
CA MET A 62 -15.48 0.78 1.44
C MET A 62 -14.74 1.91 2.18
N THR A 63 -15.29 3.13 2.22
CA THR A 63 -14.85 4.27 3.05
C THR A 63 -14.63 3.89 4.51
N LYS A 64 -15.43 2.98 5.07
CA LYS A 64 -15.36 2.59 6.48
C LYS A 64 -14.05 1.89 6.86
N VAL A 65 -13.31 1.38 5.88
CA VAL A 65 -11.94 0.87 6.10
C VAL A 65 -11.01 2.01 6.48
N LEU A 66 -11.09 3.15 5.79
CA LEU A 66 -10.31 4.34 6.12
C LEU A 66 -10.74 4.94 7.46
N THR A 67 -12.05 4.99 7.73
CA THR A 67 -12.59 5.42 9.02
C THR A 67 -12.03 4.58 10.17
N ALA A 68 -12.06 3.25 10.05
CA ALA A 68 -11.54 2.34 11.07
C ALA A 68 -10.02 2.48 11.24
N LEU A 69 -9.27 2.58 10.14
CA LEU A 69 -7.82 2.73 10.17
C LEU A 69 -7.41 4.07 10.81
N THR A 70 -8.11 5.17 10.49
CA THR A 70 -7.87 6.48 11.09
C THR A 70 -8.23 6.49 12.57
N ALA A 71 -9.33 5.85 12.96
CA ALA A 71 -9.74 5.74 14.36
C ALA A 71 -8.68 5.03 15.21
N LEU A 72 -8.10 3.94 14.70
CA LEU A 72 -7.08 3.15 15.40
C LEU A 72 -5.85 3.95 15.81
N ASP A 73 -5.43 4.94 15.05
CA ASP A 73 -4.29 5.79 15.40
C ASP A 73 -4.53 6.62 16.66
N HIS A 74 -5.80 6.76 17.08
CA HIS A 74 -6.23 7.56 18.23
C HIS A 74 -6.76 6.72 19.41
N ILE A 75 -6.84 5.40 19.26
CA ILE A 75 -7.28 4.48 20.32
C ILE A 75 -6.07 3.96 21.08
N SER A 76 -6.02 4.21 22.39
CA SER A 76 -4.95 3.72 23.26
C SER A 76 -5.20 2.31 23.77
N ASP A 77 -6.47 1.97 24.01
CA ASP A 77 -6.93 0.65 24.46
C ASP A 77 -8.26 0.35 23.75
N LEU A 78 -8.30 -0.74 23.02
CA LEU A 78 -9.50 -1.16 22.29
C LEU A 78 -10.65 -1.58 23.23
N ASP A 79 -10.35 -1.94 24.48
CA ASP A 79 -11.33 -2.35 25.46
C ASP A 79 -11.87 -1.18 26.31
N ASP A 80 -11.37 0.06 26.07
CA ASP A 80 -11.95 1.27 26.64
C ASP A 80 -13.38 1.46 26.12
N GLN A 81 -14.25 1.96 27.03
CA GLN A 81 -15.68 2.08 26.77
C GLN A 81 -16.08 3.51 26.31
N VAL A 82 -16.94 3.55 25.34
CA VAL A 82 -17.62 4.74 24.82
C VAL A 82 -19.07 4.71 25.30
N THR A 83 -19.58 5.85 25.81
CA THR A 83 -21.03 6.03 26.03
C THR A 83 -21.63 6.66 24.80
N VAL A 84 -22.57 5.97 24.18
CA VAL A 84 -23.29 6.44 22.99
C VAL A 84 -24.16 7.66 23.33
N THR A 85 -24.05 8.71 22.56
CA THR A 85 -24.81 9.94 22.73
C THR A 85 -25.80 10.18 21.58
N LEU A 86 -26.77 11.06 21.74
CA LEU A 86 -27.70 11.43 20.65
C LEU A 86 -26.97 12.02 19.45
N GLU A 87 -25.91 12.80 19.69
CA GLU A 87 -25.08 13.37 18.63
C GLU A 87 -24.45 12.31 17.71
N MET A 88 -24.05 11.17 18.29
CA MET A 88 -23.49 10.03 17.54
C MET A 88 -24.52 9.33 16.65
N LEU A 89 -25.80 9.52 16.91
CA LEU A 89 -26.90 8.89 16.17
C LEU A 89 -27.62 9.86 15.22
N GLU A 90 -27.30 11.15 15.31
CA GLU A 90 -27.98 12.21 14.55
C GLU A 90 -27.76 12.05 13.03
N GLY A 91 -28.88 12.16 12.27
CA GLY A 91 -28.86 12.11 10.81
C GLY A 91 -28.83 10.69 10.23
N LEU A 92 -29.10 9.67 11.04
CA LEU A 92 -29.11 8.25 10.62
C LEU A 92 -30.55 7.66 10.56
N GLU A 93 -31.58 8.48 10.76
CA GLU A 93 -32.97 8.01 11.00
C GLU A 93 -33.75 7.71 9.71
N ASP A 94 -33.23 8.08 8.54
CA ASP A 94 -33.99 8.00 7.26
C ASP A 94 -34.05 6.60 6.64
N GLY A 95 -33.39 5.62 7.25
CA GLY A 95 -33.39 4.21 6.78
C GLY A 95 -32.46 3.93 5.59
N THR A 96 -31.63 4.90 5.18
CA THR A 96 -30.66 4.72 4.08
C THR A 96 -29.38 4.01 4.54
N TYR A 97 -29.12 4.00 5.85
CA TYR A 97 -27.90 3.46 6.45
C TYR A 97 -28.08 2.07 7.01
N THR A 98 -27.06 1.24 6.87
CA THR A 98 -26.92 0.05 7.72
C THR A 98 -26.45 0.49 9.09
N LEU A 99 -27.18 0.11 10.14
CA LEU A 99 -26.90 0.47 11.52
C LEU A 99 -26.53 -0.76 12.34
N THR A 100 -25.63 -0.58 13.29
CA THR A 100 -25.33 -1.55 14.35
C THR A 100 -26.55 -1.70 15.28
N GLY A 101 -27.31 -0.60 15.47
CA GLY A 101 -28.46 -0.53 16.37
C GLY A 101 -28.06 0.02 17.74
N LEU A 102 -27.08 0.90 17.79
CA LEU A 102 -26.62 1.55 19.02
C LEU A 102 -27.73 2.41 19.64
N ILE A 103 -27.81 2.43 20.96
CA ILE A 103 -28.84 3.13 21.71
C ILE A 103 -28.22 4.23 22.57
N ASN A 104 -28.84 5.41 22.58
CA ASN A 104 -28.38 6.53 23.44
C ASN A 104 -28.27 6.12 24.92
N GLY A 105 -27.12 6.35 25.53
CA GLY A 105 -26.81 5.96 26.90
C GLY A 105 -26.22 4.54 27.02
N GLU A 106 -26.11 3.80 25.94
CA GLU A 106 -25.41 2.51 25.91
C GLU A 106 -23.91 2.71 26.01
N THR A 107 -23.22 1.75 26.66
CA THR A 107 -21.77 1.67 26.66
C THR A 107 -21.31 0.54 25.76
N ILE A 108 -20.31 0.82 24.91
CA ILE A 108 -19.75 -0.12 23.98
C ILE A 108 -18.22 0.10 23.90
N THR A 109 -17.43 -0.94 23.62
CA THR A 109 -15.97 -0.81 23.47
C THR A 109 -15.57 -0.25 22.12
N PHE A 110 -14.39 0.36 22.02
CA PHE A 110 -13.82 0.75 20.72
C PHE A 110 -13.64 -0.47 19.81
N ARG A 111 -13.27 -1.62 20.37
CA ARG A 111 -13.20 -2.90 19.65
C ARG A 111 -14.52 -3.26 18.98
N ASP A 112 -15.61 -3.18 19.71
CA ASP A 112 -16.93 -3.50 19.18
C ASP A 112 -17.40 -2.46 18.15
N LEU A 113 -17.07 -1.17 18.32
CA LEU A 113 -17.35 -0.13 17.33
C LEU A 113 -16.59 -0.40 16.02
N LEU A 114 -15.30 -0.75 16.07
CA LEU A 114 -14.51 -1.10 14.88
C LEU A 114 -15.06 -2.34 14.18
N ASN A 115 -15.34 -3.39 14.96
CA ASN A 115 -15.93 -4.61 14.42
C ASN A 115 -17.28 -4.34 13.75
N SER A 116 -18.14 -3.56 14.39
CA SER A 116 -19.46 -3.21 13.85
C SER A 116 -19.36 -2.40 12.56
N ALA A 117 -18.44 -1.43 12.49
CA ALA A 117 -18.18 -0.63 11.30
C ALA A 117 -17.71 -1.51 10.11
N LEU A 118 -16.85 -2.51 10.37
CA LEU A 118 -16.25 -3.32 9.31
C LEU A 118 -17.09 -4.55 8.94
N LEU A 119 -17.63 -5.30 9.91
CA LEU A 119 -18.43 -6.49 9.62
C LEU A 119 -19.81 -6.10 9.08
N LEU A 120 -20.62 -5.47 9.93
CA LEU A 120 -22.00 -5.14 9.62
C LEU A 120 -22.12 -3.92 8.71
N SER A 121 -21.08 -3.10 8.61
CA SER A 121 -21.11 -1.81 7.93
C SER A 121 -21.89 -0.72 8.71
N GLY A 122 -21.88 -0.77 10.06
CA GLY A 122 -22.62 0.12 10.94
C GLY A 122 -22.21 1.59 10.82
N ALA A 123 -23.15 2.42 10.34
CA ALA A 123 -22.92 3.86 10.20
C ALA A 123 -22.87 4.57 11.55
N ASP A 124 -23.72 4.16 12.48
CA ASP A 124 -23.76 4.64 13.86
C ASP A 124 -22.43 4.36 14.60
N SER A 125 -21.82 3.21 14.38
CA SER A 125 -20.48 2.90 14.92
C SER A 125 -19.40 3.83 14.35
N CYS A 126 -19.45 4.14 13.06
CA CYS A 126 -18.51 5.12 12.46
C CYS A 126 -18.68 6.52 13.04
N GLN A 127 -19.92 6.98 13.26
CA GLN A 127 -20.17 8.27 13.90
C GLN A 127 -19.78 8.27 15.38
N ALA A 128 -20.01 7.16 16.09
CA ALA A 128 -19.57 7.01 17.47
C ALA A 128 -18.04 7.09 17.59
N LEU A 129 -17.28 6.44 16.70
CA LEU A 129 -15.82 6.58 16.61
C LEU A 129 -15.41 8.04 16.35
N ALA A 130 -16.06 8.72 15.38
CA ALA A 130 -15.75 10.09 15.02
C ALA A 130 -15.96 11.06 16.19
N VAL A 131 -17.13 11.05 16.81
CA VAL A 131 -17.45 11.96 17.91
C VAL A 131 -16.60 11.66 19.14
N SER A 132 -16.39 10.38 19.47
CA SER A 132 -15.62 10.00 20.67
C SER A 132 -14.14 10.36 20.58
N LEU A 133 -13.53 10.19 19.42
CA LEU A 133 -12.08 10.34 19.26
C LEU A 133 -11.67 11.72 18.76
N PHE A 134 -12.52 12.37 17.95
CA PHE A 134 -12.20 13.64 17.27
C PHE A 134 -13.11 14.80 17.71
N GLY A 135 -14.15 14.53 18.47
CA GLY A 135 -15.11 15.53 18.94
C GLY A 135 -16.18 15.93 17.93
N SER A 136 -16.01 15.60 16.64
CA SER A 136 -17.04 15.78 15.60
C SER A 136 -16.81 14.89 14.40
N LYS A 137 -17.83 14.75 13.54
CA LYS A 137 -17.74 14.02 12.26
C LYS A 137 -16.80 14.72 11.27
N GLU A 138 -16.81 16.04 11.24
CA GLU A 138 -15.99 16.88 10.38
C GLU A 138 -14.50 16.75 10.72
N ALA A 139 -14.15 16.80 12.01
CA ALA A 139 -12.76 16.61 12.46
C ALA A 139 -12.22 15.21 12.11
N MET A 140 -13.06 14.18 12.19
CA MET A 140 -12.72 12.84 11.72
C MET A 140 -12.48 12.81 10.20
N VAL A 141 -13.30 13.49 9.41
CA VAL A 141 -13.14 13.58 7.95
C VAL A 141 -11.82 14.26 7.58
N ASP A 142 -11.46 15.35 8.27
CA ASP A 142 -10.16 15.99 8.07
C ASP A 142 -9.00 15.02 8.36
N ALA A 143 -9.09 14.25 9.44
CA ALA A 143 -8.10 13.24 9.77
C ALA A 143 -8.06 12.09 8.74
N MET A 144 -9.20 11.64 8.22
CA MET A 144 -9.28 10.64 7.15
C MET A 144 -8.59 11.12 5.87
N ASN A 145 -8.81 12.38 5.45
CA ASN A 145 -8.13 12.94 4.28
C ASN A 145 -6.61 13.06 4.51
N ALA A 146 -6.19 13.43 5.72
CA ALA A 146 -4.77 13.44 6.08
C ALA A 146 -4.17 12.02 6.04
N LYS A 147 -4.88 11.02 6.56
CA LYS A 147 -4.47 9.60 6.48
C LYS A 147 -4.41 9.10 5.04
N ALA A 148 -5.36 9.45 4.19
CA ALA A 148 -5.34 9.12 2.76
C ALA A 148 -4.08 9.67 2.07
N GLN A 149 -3.71 10.93 2.35
CA GLN A 149 -2.46 11.52 1.84
C GLN A 149 -1.21 10.79 2.38
N GLU A 150 -1.19 10.43 3.66
CA GLU A 150 -0.09 9.65 4.26
C GLU A 150 0.10 8.30 3.55
N LEU A 151 -1.00 7.65 3.15
CA LEU A 151 -0.99 6.38 2.43
C LEU A 151 -0.65 6.52 0.94
N GLY A 152 -0.53 7.75 0.42
CA GLY A 152 -0.29 8.00 -1.01
C GLY A 152 -1.53 7.89 -1.88
N MET A 153 -2.73 8.01 -1.31
CA MET A 153 -4.01 8.00 -2.03
C MET A 153 -4.26 9.37 -2.69
N GLU A 154 -3.48 9.67 -3.73
CA GLU A 154 -3.44 11.00 -4.34
C GLU A 154 -4.71 11.37 -5.12
N ASN A 155 -5.53 10.39 -5.48
CA ASN A 155 -6.75 10.56 -6.27
C ASN A 155 -8.02 10.34 -5.44
N SER A 156 -7.95 10.57 -4.13
CA SER A 156 -9.04 10.33 -3.21
C SER A 156 -9.39 11.58 -2.41
N HIS A 157 -10.67 11.76 -2.15
CA HIS A 157 -11.20 12.78 -1.25
C HIS A 157 -12.45 12.25 -0.56
N PHE A 158 -12.56 12.48 0.75
CA PHE A 158 -13.63 11.97 1.59
C PHE A 158 -14.37 13.13 2.24
N THR A 159 -15.70 13.10 2.22
CA THR A 159 -16.57 14.14 2.79
C THR A 159 -17.37 13.64 4.01
N ASN A 160 -17.38 12.33 4.24
CA ASN A 160 -18.08 11.74 5.38
C ASN A 160 -17.41 10.43 5.82
N THR A 161 -17.76 9.92 7.00
CA THR A 161 -17.15 8.75 7.63
C THR A 161 -17.77 7.42 7.23
N VAL A 162 -18.85 7.42 6.46
CA VAL A 162 -19.69 6.24 6.22
C VAL A 162 -19.75 5.80 4.76
N GLY A 163 -19.31 6.66 3.83
CA GLY A 163 -19.36 6.41 2.40
C GLY A 163 -20.72 6.72 1.76
N MET A 164 -21.51 7.63 2.37
CA MET A 164 -22.69 8.16 1.72
C MET A 164 -22.27 8.97 0.50
N HIS A 165 -23.09 8.89 -0.56
CA HIS A 165 -22.80 9.55 -1.81
C HIS A 165 -22.72 11.08 -1.66
N ASP A 166 -21.69 11.66 -2.25
CA ASP A 166 -21.44 13.06 -2.47
C ASP A 166 -20.52 13.16 -3.71
N GLU A 167 -20.72 14.15 -4.58
CA GLU A 167 -19.89 14.28 -5.78
C GLU A 167 -18.41 14.48 -5.46
N GLU A 168 -18.09 15.05 -4.28
CA GLU A 168 -16.71 15.23 -3.81
C GLU A 168 -16.22 14.08 -2.92
N HIS A 169 -17.01 13.01 -2.72
CA HIS A 169 -16.62 11.80 -2.00
C HIS A 169 -16.21 10.73 -2.98
N TYR A 170 -14.93 10.67 -3.33
CA TYR A 170 -14.42 9.81 -4.40
C TYR A 170 -13.04 9.20 -4.09
N THR A 171 -12.71 8.20 -4.88
CA THR A 171 -11.42 7.51 -4.89
C THR A 171 -11.18 6.88 -6.28
N ASN A 172 -10.17 6.01 -6.39
CA ASN A 172 -10.00 5.08 -7.51
C ASN A 172 -9.60 3.69 -6.97
N ALA A 173 -9.53 2.69 -7.85
CA ALA A 173 -9.24 1.32 -7.42
C ALA A 173 -7.77 1.16 -6.94
N VAL A 174 -6.82 1.94 -7.47
CA VAL A 174 -5.42 1.95 -7.03
C VAL A 174 -5.30 2.44 -5.59
N ASP A 175 -5.94 3.57 -5.27
CA ASP A 175 -5.93 4.16 -3.93
C ASP A 175 -6.61 3.23 -2.91
N LEU A 176 -7.70 2.56 -3.30
CA LEU A 176 -8.34 1.53 -2.47
C LEU A 176 -7.43 0.34 -2.20
N ALA A 177 -6.60 -0.06 -3.17
CA ALA A 177 -5.62 -1.12 -2.95
C ALA A 177 -4.54 -0.70 -1.93
N LEU A 178 -4.08 0.56 -1.95
CA LEU A 178 -3.18 1.12 -0.92
C LEU A 178 -3.84 1.10 0.46
N LEU A 179 -5.09 1.52 0.55
CA LEU A 179 -5.87 1.49 1.79
C LEU A 179 -6.01 0.06 2.32
N MET A 180 -6.37 -0.90 1.47
CA MET A 180 -6.53 -2.30 1.87
C MET A 180 -5.21 -2.92 2.34
N LYS A 181 -4.09 -2.61 1.69
CA LYS A 181 -2.75 -3.01 2.14
C LYS A 181 -2.46 -2.51 3.54
N ALA A 182 -2.67 -1.22 3.81
CA ALA A 182 -2.44 -0.61 5.11
C ALA A 182 -3.37 -1.20 6.20
N ALA A 183 -4.66 -1.34 5.90
CA ALA A 183 -5.63 -1.90 6.83
C ALA A 183 -5.34 -3.37 7.16
N TRP A 184 -4.94 -4.17 6.15
CA TRP A 184 -4.61 -5.59 6.35
C TRP A 184 -3.34 -5.83 7.16
N ALA A 185 -2.41 -4.87 7.15
CA ALA A 185 -1.20 -4.92 7.97
C ALA A 185 -1.51 -4.81 9.47
N ASN A 186 -2.61 -4.15 9.85
CA ASN A 186 -3.09 -4.08 11.22
C ASN A 186 -3.85 -5.36 11.59
N GLU A 187 -3.48 -5.98 12.72
CA GLU A 187 -4.04 -7.28 13.14
C GLU A 187 -5.52 -7.19 13.49
N ASP A 188 -5.95 -6.16 14.22
CA ASP A 188 -7.34 -5.99 14.63
C ASP A 188 -8.27 -5.77 13.45
N LEU A 189 -7.87 -4.90 12.48
CA LEU A 189 -8.66 -4.70 11.25
C LEU A 189 -8.68 -5.93 10.36
N ARG A 190 -7.54 -6.62 10.22
CA ARG A 190 -7.48 -7.89 9.47
C ARG A 190 -8.42 -8.91 10.08
N GLN A 191 -8.41 -9.06 11.41
CA GLN A 191 -9.31 -9.99 12.09
C GLN A 191 -10.77 -9.60 11.88
N ALA A 192 -11.12 -8.31 12.02
CA ALA A 192 -12.48 -7.84 11.76
C ALA A 192 -12.92 -8.14 10.33
N MET A 193 -12.11 -7.78 9.32
CA MET A 193 -12.44 -8.02 7.92
C MET A 193 -12.52 -9.50 7.53
N SER A 194 -11.78 -10.38 8.24
CA SER A 194 -11.77 -11.82 7.97
C SER A 194 -12.86 -12.59 8.74
N THR A 195 -13.39 -12.01 9.82
CA THR A 195 -14.42 -12.67 10.65
C THR A 195 -15.75 -12.68 9.93
N LYS A 196 -16.35 -13.87 9.76
CA LYS A 196 -17.65 -14.01 9.12
C LYS A 196 -18.79 -13.57 10.02
N LYS A 197 -18.74 -13.95 11.30
CA LYS A 197 -19.81 -13.70 12.28
C LYS A 197 -19.26 -13.64 13.70
N MET A 198 -19.73 -12.70 14.50
CA MET A 198 -19.45 -12.59 15.91
C MET A 198 -20.56 -11.80 16.62
N SER A 199 -20.48 -11.67 17.96
CA SER A 199 -21.32 -10.76 18.73
C SER A 199 -20.45 -9.76 19.47
N THR A 200 -20.98 -8.55 19.69
CA THR A 200 -20.37 -7.58 20.62
C THR A 200 -20.43 -8.08 22.05
N ALA A 201 -19.75 -7.41 22.94
CA ALA A 201 -19.95 -7.62 24.38
C ALA A 201 -21.41 -7.35 24.78
N GLU A 202 -21.85 -8.02 25.86
CA GLU A 202 -23.17 -7.77 26.47
C GLU A 202 -23.25 -6.34 27.01
N SER A 203 -24.41 -5.71 26.83
CA SER A 203 -24.73 -4.40 27.41
C SER A 203 -26.07 -4.42 28.13
N PHE A 204 -26.39 -3.35 28.85
CA PHE A 204 -27.71 -3.23 29.48
C PHE A 204 -28.87 -3.29 28.48
N TYR A 205 -28.66 -2.78 27.26
CA TYR A 205 -29.65 -2.72 26.19
C TYR A 205 -29.66 -3.96 25.32
N HIS A 206 -28.51 -4.64 25.22
CA HIS A 206 -28.29 -5.85 24.41
C HIS A 206 -27.67 -6.94 25.29
N GLY A 207 -28.52 -7.65 26.03
CA GLY A 207 -28.10 -8.63 27.03
C GLY A 207 -27.40 -9.88 26.47
N GLU A 208 -27.41 -10.10 25.16
CA GLU A 208 -26.65 -11.15 24.46
C GLU A 208 -25.60 -10.56 23.49
N GLY A 209 -25.37 -9.25 23.58
CA GLY A 209 -24.60 -8.51 22.60
C GLY A 209 -25.37 -8.28 21.29
N ILE A 210 -24.75 -7.57 20.35
CA ILE A 210 -25.29 -7.35 19.01
C ILE A 210 -24.61 -8.33 18.06
N GLU A 211 -25.40 -9.11 17.35
CA GLU A 211 -24.89 -10.03 16.34
C GLU A 211 -24.36 -9.23 15.13
N LEU A 212 -23.07 -9.43 14.81
CA LEU A 212 -22.39 -8.83 13.68
C LEU A 212 -22.17 -9.90 12.60
N TYR A 213 -22.83 -9.77 11.47
CA TYR A 213 -22.62 -10.64 10.33
C TYR A 213 -21.92 -9.87 9.23
N ASN A 214 -20.71 -10.32 8.84
CA ASN A 214 -19.91 -9.62 7.85
C ASN A 214 -20.66 -9.58 6.52
N SER A 215 -20.79 -8.39 5.97
CA SER A 215 -21.61 -8.15 4.77
C SER A 215 -21.18 -8.96 3.55
N TRP A 216 -19.87 -9.21 3.37
CA TRP A 216 -19.41 -10.08 2.26
C TRP A 216 -19.78 -11.55 2.50
N ALA A 217 -19.65 -12.04 3.74
CA ALA A 217 -20.02 -13.43 4.05
C ALA A 217 -21.53 -13.64 3.92
N GLN A 218 -22.33 -12.68 4.37
CA GLN A 218 -23.79 -12.71 4.21
C GLN A 218 -24.21 -12.72 2.74
N GLN A 219 -23.56 -11.89 1.91
CA GLN A 219 -23.85 -11.89 0.46
C GLN A 219 -23.46 -13.22 -0.19
N MET A 220 -22.33 -13.82 0.18
CA MET A 220 -21.98 -15.17 -0.29
C MET A 220 -23.02 -16.21 0.08
N ASP A 221 -23.51 -16.19 1.32
CA ASP A 221 -24.53 -17.14 1.77
C ASP A 221 -25.87 -16.94 1.03
N ILE A 222 -26.30 -15.70 0.83
CA ILE A 222 -27.52 -15.37 0.08
C ILE A 222 -27.41 -15.83 -1.38
N SER A 223 -26.25 -15.57 -2.02
CA SER A 223 -25.98 -15.93 -3.42
C SER A 223 -25.58 -17.41 -3.58
N GLN A 224 -25.51 -18.18 -2.49
CA GLN A 224 -25.02 -19.56 -2.47
C GLN A 224 -23.61 -19.71 -3.09
N MET A 225 -22.79 -18.68 -2.97
CA MET A 225 -21.42 -18.66 -3.44
C MET A 225 -20.49 -19.23 -2.39
N SER A 226 -19.40 -19.83 -2.86
CA SER A 226 -18.24 -20.18 -2.04
C SER A 226 -16.98 -19.72 -2.76
N SER A 227 -16.04 -19.16 -2.03
CA SER A 227 -14.74 -18.79 -2.57
C SER A 227 -13.63 -19.60 -1.90
N ALA A 228 -12.71 -20.07 -2.73
CA ALA A 228 -11.47 -20.68 -2.26
C ALA A 228 -10.40 -19.60 -1.98
N TYR A 229 -10.56 -18.39 -2.49
CA TYR A 229 -9.55 -17.33 -2.48
C TYR A 229 -9.81 -16.28 -1.40
N VAL A 230 -11.04 -15.80 -1.21
CA VAL A 230 -11.36 -14.67 -0.32
C VAL A 230 -11.02 -14.96 1.13
N GLN A 231 -10.14 -14.17 1.71
CA GLN A 231 -9.74 -14.22 3.11
C GLN A 231 -10.51 -13.20 3.97
N GLY A 232 -11.00 -12.13 3.36
CA GLY A 232 -11.75 -11.08 4.01
C GLY A 232 -11.88 -9.86 3.13
N GLY A 233 -12.63 -8.85 3.60
CA GLY A 233 -12.81 -7.63 2.84
C GLY A 233 -13.93 -6.75 3.34
N LYS A 234 -14.32 -5.76 2.52
CA LYS A 234 -15.39 -4.81 2.79
C LYS A 234 -16.23 -4.58 1.55
N THR A 235 -17.54 -4.80 1.66
CA THR A 235 -18.51 -4.47 0.60
C THR A 235 -18.96 -3.02 0.70
N GLY A 236 -19.44 -2.48 -0.42
CA GLY A 236 -20.06 -1.17 -0.51
C GLY A 236 -21.23 -1.17 -1.47
N PHE A 237 -22.22 -0.32 -1.21
CA PHE A 237 -23.32 -0.06 -2.12
C PHE A 237 -23.93 1.31 -1.86
N THR A 238 -24.10 2.09 -2.91
CA THR A 238 -25.07 3.16 -3.07
C THR A 238 -25.63 3.10 -4.48
N PRO A 239 -26.77 3.74 -4.78
CA PRO A 239 -27.28 3.75 -6.16
C PRO A 239 -26.26 4.27 -7.19
N GLU A 240 -25.42 5.24 -6.81
CA GLU A 240 -24.44 5.87 -7.68
C GLU A 240 -23.15 5.04 -7.78
N ALA A 241 -22.74 4.37 -6.70
CA ALA A 241 -21.54 3.54 -6.67
C ALA A 241 -21.76 2.15 -7.29
N GLY A 242 -22.99 1.66 -7.36
CA GLY A 242 -23.28 0.26 -7.66
C GLY A 242 -22.76 -0.68 -6.57
N PHE A 243 -22.70 -1.97 -6.85
CA PHE A 243 -22.09 -2.93 -5.95
C PHE A 243 -20.56 -2.83 -6.03
N CYS A 244 -19.92 -2.79 -4.85
CA CYS A 244 -18.47 -2.67 -4.71
C CYS A 244 -17.96 -3.70 -3.70
N PHE A 245 -16.73 -4.19 -3.94
CA PHE A 245 -16.05 -5.08 -3.01
C PHE A 245 -14.54 -4.81 -3.01
N ALA A 246 -13.97 -4.61 -1.84
CA ALA A 246 -12.55 -4.56 -1.61
C ALA A 246 -12.14 -5.80 -0.82
N ALA A 247 -11.43 -6.72 -1.46
CA ALA A 247 -11.08 -8.03 -0.92
C ALA A 247 -9.58 -8.21 -0.74
N VAL A 248 -9.20 -9.04 0.22
CA VAL A 248 -7.91 -9.70 0.24
C VAL A 248 -8.12 -11.17 -0.03
N CYS A 249 -7.45 -11.67 -1.05
CA CYS A 249 -7.51 -13.04 -1.52
C CYS A 249 -6.16 -13.74 -1.31
N GLN A 250 -6.18 -15.08 -1.28
CA GLN A 250 -4.97 -15.90 -1.27
C GLN A 250 -4.93 -16.76 -2.54
N ILE A 251 -3.90 -16.56 -3.36
CA ILE A 251 -3.69 -17.26 -4.63
C ILE A 251 -2.26 -17.78 -4.62
N GLN A 252 -2.06 -19.08 -4.87
CA GLN A 252 -0.73 -19.74 -4.88
C GLN A 252 0.14 -19.43 -3.64
N GLY A 253 -0.50 -19.28 -2.46
CA GLY A 253 0.18 -18.93 -1.21
C GLY A 253 0.51 -17.45 -1.04
N ARG A 254 0.21 -16.60 -2.03
CA ARG A 254 0.42 -15.14 -2.01
C ARG A 254 -0.88 -14.40 -1.71
N ARG A 255 -0.77 -13.24 -1.09
CA ARG A 255 -1.91 -12.35 -0.85
C ARG A 255 -2.07 -11.38 -2.02
N VAL A 256 -3.28 -11.35 -2.56
CA VAL A 256 -3.67 -10.47 -3.65
C VAL A 256 -4.83 -9.60 -3.17
N ILE A 257 -4.72 -8.29 -3.36
CA ILE A 257 -5.82 -7.36 -3.13
C ILE A 257 -6.62 -7.30 -4.42
N VAL A 258 -7.94 -7.49 -4.34
CA VAL A 258 -8.86 -7.40 -5.47
C VAL A 258 -9.93 -6.35 -5.15
N ILE A 259 -10.07 -5.36 -6.01
CA ILE A 259 -11.12 -4.34 -5.94
C ILE A 259 -12.00 -4.50 -7.17
N THR A 260 -13.31 -4.60 -6.95
CA THR A 260 -14.35 -4.51 -7.99
C THR A 260 -15.35 -3.44 -7.59
N ALA A 261 -15.73 -2.57 -8.50
CA ALA A 261 -16.63 -1.47 -8.22
C ALA A 261 -17.50 -1.11 -9.42
N GLN A 262 -18.67 -0.61 -9.10
CA GLN A 262 -19.73 -0.29 -10.07
C GLN A 262 -20.12 -1.52 -10.90
N SER A 263 -20.34 -2.65 -10.20
CA SER A 263 -20.94 -3.85 -10.79
C SER A 263 -22.40 -3.59 -11.13
N ASP A 264 -22.87 -4.18 -12.24
CA ASP A 264 -24.20 -3.91 -12.79
C ASP A 264 -25.31 -4.27 -11.78
N LEU A 265 -26.24 -3.35 -11.58
CA LEU A 265 -27.43 -3.52 -10.73
C LEU A 265 -28.40 -4.58 -11.25
N LYS A 266 -28.22 -5.07 -12.50
CA LYS A 266 -29.03 -6.18 -13.06
C LYS A 266 -28.73 -7.51 -12.40
N TYR A 267 -27.55 -7.65 -11.83
CA TYR A 267 -27.15 -8.83 -11.08
C TYR A 267 -27.53 -8.63 -9.62
N GLU A 268 -28.10 -9.69 -9.03
CA GLU A 268 -28.50 -9.69 -7.63
C GLU A 268 -27.33 -9.42 -6.68
N GLN A 269 -27.61 -9.23 -5.40
CA GLN A 269 -26.59 -9.07 -4.36
C GLN A 269 -25.49 -10.13 -4.51
N GLY A 270 -24.23 -9.71 -4.64
CA GLY A 270 -23.08 -10.61 -4.80
C GLY A 270 -22.33 -10.46 -6.13
N ALA A 271 -22.77 -9.64 -7.08
CA ALA A 271 -22.10 -9.44 -8.37
C ALA A 271 -20.62 -9.07 -8.21
N SER A 272 -20.31 -8.07 -7.38
CA SER A 272 -18.94 -7.64 -7.13
C SER A 272 -18.05 -8.72 -6.48
N LEU A 273 -18.65 -9.64 -5.71
CA LEU A 273 -17.94 -10.78 -5.14
C LEU A 273 -17.66 -11.85 -6.20
N GLN A 274 -18.62 -12.10 -7.08
CA GLN A 274 -18.45 -13.04 -8.20
C GLN A 274 -17.36 -12.57 -9.15
N GLU A 275 -17.34 -11.30 -9.51
CA GLU A 275 -16.30 -10.69 -10.35
C GLU A 275 -14.91 -10.77 -9.70
N ALA A 276 -14.83 -10.56 -8.38
CA ALA A 276 -13.58 -10.74 -7.64
C ALA A 276 -13.10 -12.21 -7.69
N GLU A 277 -14.01 -13.18 -7.60
CA GLU A 277 -13.70 -14.62 -7.74
C GLU A 277 -13.20 -14.94 -9.15
N GLU A 278 -13.85 -14.41 -10.19
CA GLU A 278 -13.44 -14.58 -11.59
C GLU A 278 -12.04 -14.02 -11.86
N ILE A 279 -11.73 -12.84 -11.27
CA ILE A 279 -10.39 -12.26 -11.35
C ILE A 279 -9.35 -13.13 -10.63
N CYS A 280 -9.67 -13.66 -9.43
CA CYS A 280 -8.79 -14.56 -8.71
C CYS A 280 -8.52 -15.84 -9.50
N GLN A 281 -9.56 -16.44 -10.05
CA GLN A 281 -9.45 -17.66 -10.87
C GLN A 281 -8.58 -17.39 -12.11
N TYR A 282 -8.81 -16.28 -12.81
CA TYR A 282 -8.01 -15.89 -13.95
C TYR A 282 -6.50 -15.77 -13.61
N ILE A 283 -6.18 -15.12 -12.47
CA ILE A 283 -4.80 -14.98 -12.03
C ILE A 283 -4.19 -16.36 -11.72
N ASP A 284 -4.93 -17.22 -11.00
CA ASP A 284 -4.47 -18.55 -10.61
C ASP A 284 -4.22 -19.49 -11.81
N GLU A 285 -5.03 -19.32 -12.87
CA GLU A 285 -4.92 -20.14 -14.10
C GLU A 285 -3.91 -19.60 -15.12
N GLN A 286 -3.67 -18.28 -15.15
CA GLN A 286 -2.88 -17.64 -16.21
C GLN A 286 -1.52 -17.11 -15.77
N MET A 287 -1.25 -17.08 -14.47
CA MET A 287 -0.01 -16.52 -13.93
C MET A 287 0.61 -17.45 -12.88
N ASP A 288 1.93 -17.41 -12.79
CA ASP A 288 2.68 -18.10 -11.76
C ASP A 288 3.42 -17.12 -10.87
N SER A 289 3.39 -17.36 -9.57
CA SER A 289 4.19 -16.62 -8.59
C SER A 289 5.59 -17.23 -8.49
N VAL A 290 6.59 -16.52 -9.00
CA VAL A 290 7.99 -16.97 -9.06
C VAL A 290 8.82 -16.20 -8.04
N ARG A 291 9.57 -16.92 -7.19
CA ARG A 291 10.55 -16.29 -6.28
C ARG A 291 11.83 -15.98 -7.05
N VAL A 292 12.21 -14.71 -7.11
CA VAL A 292 13.38 -14.21 -7.84
C VAL A 292 14.55 -13.84 -6.94
N ALA A 293 14.31 -13.63 -5.63
CA ALA A 293 15.37 -13.48 -4.63
C ALA A 293 14.88 -13.96 -3.26
N GLU A 294 15.81 -14.50 -2.45
CA GLU A 294 15.54 -14.90 -1.08
C GLU A 294 15.78 -13.73 -0.12
N LYS A 295 15.07 -13.73 1.01
CA LYS A 295 15.31 -12.79 2.11
C LYS A 295 16.80 -12.75 2.48
N ASP A 296 17.32 -11.54 2.69
CA ASP A 296 18.74 -11.27 2.98
C ASP A 296 19.74 -11.65 1.87
N GLU A 297 19.26 -12.08 0.69
CA GLU A 297 20.11 -12.28 -0.46
C GLU A 297 20.76 -10.98 -0.92
N THR A 298 22.07 -11.05 -1.22
CA THR A 298 22.82 -9.88 -1.70
C THR A 298 22.68 -9.77 -3.22
N LEU A 299 21.88 -8.82 -3.69
CA LEU A 299 21.69 -8.58 -5.12
C LEU A 299 22.88 -7.83 -5.73
N SER A 300 23.52 -6.95 -4.98
CA SER A 300 24.67 -6.14 -5.43
C SER A 300 25.47 -5.61 -4.25
N ALA A 301 26.68 -5.08 -4.54
CA ALA A 301 27.51 -4.41 -3.55
C ALA A 301 27.74 -2.95 -3.95
N LEU A 302 27.32 -2.01 -3.09
CA LEU A 302 27.40 -0.59 -3.31
C LEU A 302 28.63 0.01 -2.60
N LYS A 303 29.59 0.55 -3.35
CA LYS A 303 30.69 1.36 -2.82
C LYS A 303 30.25 2.82 -2.72
N LEU A 304 30.05 3.31 -1.49
CA LEU A 304 29.77 4.73 -1.26
C LEU A 304 31.01 5.58 -1.49
N ARG A 305 30.81 6.77 -2.05
CA ARG A 305 31.80 7.84 -2.14
C ARG A 305 31.85 8.62 -0.83
N ASN A 306 32.91 9.41 -0.62
CA ASN A 306 33.10 10.25 0.57
C ASN A 306 33.21 9.46 1.88
N THR A 307 33.62 8.20 1.81
CA THR A 307 33.87 7.34 2.97
C THR A 307 34.90 6.27 2.61
N PHE A 308 35.63 5.78 3.61
CA PHE A 308 36.49 4.59 3.49
C PHE A 308 35.77 3.31 3.95
N HIS A 309 34.47 3.40 4.27
CA HIS A 309 33.68 2.24 4.62
C HIS A 309 33.74 1.15 3.55
N ALA A 310 33.67 -0.11 3.96
CA ALA A 310 33.56 -1.24 3.04
C ALA A 310 32.29 -1.10 2.17
N PRO A 311 32.23 -1.75 1.01
CA PRO A 311 31.01 -1.78 0.22
C PRO A 311 29.82 -2.30 1.05
N ILE A 312 28.68 -1.63 0.94
CA ILE A 312 27.41 -2.06 1.55
C ILE A 312 26.79 -3.13 0.64
N ASN A 313 26.38 -4.27 1.22
CA ASN A 313 25.60 -5.26 0.50
C ASN A 313 24.15 -4.78 0.38
N LEU A 314 23.69 -4.63 -0.85
CA LEU A 314 22.29 -4.32 -1.15
C LEU A 314 21.49 -5.61 -1.13
N LYS A 315 20.59 -5.73 -0.15
CA LYS A 315 19.83 -6.94 0.15
C LYS A 315 18.34 -6.66 0.13
N VAL A 316 17.55 -7.64 -0.27
CA VAL A 316 16.10 -7.63 -0.07
C VAL A 316 15.78 -7.97 1.39
N SER A 317 14.78 -7.29 1.96
CA SER A 317 14.36 -7.49 3.36
C SER A 317 13.42 -8.68 3.56
N GLU A 318 12.79 -9.12 2.48
CA GLU A 318 11.84 -10.23 2.41
C GLU A 318 12.10 -11.02 1.12
N ASP A 319 11.54 -12.24 1.03
CA ASP A 319 11.55 -12.99 -0.23
C ASP A 319 10.86 -12.16 -1.32
N LEU A 320 11.53 -11.97 -2.45
CA LEU A 320 11.00 -11.21 -3.57
C LEU A 320 10.34 -12.15 -4.57
N TYR A 321 9.05 -11.97 -4.74
CA TYR A 321 8.25 -12.69 -5.73
C TYR A 321 7.79 -11.77 -6.84
N VAL A 322 7.61 -12.34 -8.02
CA VAL A 322 7.02 -11.69 -9.19
C VAL A 322 5.98 -12.62 -9.80
N TRP A 323 4.87 -12.05 -10.25
CA TRP A 323 3.87 -12.78 -11.01
C TRP A 323 4.16 -12.64 -12.49
N VAL A 324 4.20 -13.77 -13.19
CA VAL A 324 4.52 -13.83 -14.61
C VAL A 324 3.66 -14.88 -15.31
N ARG A 325 3.47 -14.71 -16.60
CA ARG A 325 2.95 -15.74 -17.48
C ARG A 325 4.06 -16.71 -17.84
N GLU A 326 3.70 -17.91 -18.33
CA GLU A 326 4.64 -18.96 -18.69
C GLU A 326 5.74 -18.46 -19.64
N GLU A 327 5.37 -17.68 -20.67
CA GLU A 327 6.30 -17.14 -21.66
C GLU A 327 7.31 -16.13 -21.10
N GLN A 328 7.01 -15.48 -19.97
CA GLN A 328 7.86 -14.47 -19.35
C GLN A 328 8.94 -15.07 -18.41
N LYS A 329 8.81 -16.34 -18.03
CA LYS A 329 9.69 -16.96 -17.04
C LYS A 329 11.15 -17.04 -17.46
N GLU A 330 11.42 -17.28 -18.75
CA GLU A 330 12.78 -17.47 -19.27
C GLU A 330 13.58 -16.15 -19.34
N ASP A 331 12.89 -14.99 -19.40
CA ASP A 331 13.51 -13.66 -19.58
C ASP A 331 13.57 -12.82 -18.30
N LEU A 332 13.29 -13.44 -17.15
CA LEU A 332 13.31 -12.73 -15.86
C LEU A 332 14.73 -12.27 -15.50
N GLN A 333 14.88 -10.99 -15.20
CA GLN A 333 16.12 -10.37 -14.77
C GLN A 333 15.87 -9.50 -13.52
N VAL A 334 16.82 -9.55 -12.57
CA VAL A 334 16.80 -8.67 -11.39
C VAL A 334 17.91 -7.64 -11.54
N ASN A 335 17.55 -6.40 -11.70
CA ASN A 335 18.44 -5.25 -11.81
C ASN A 335 18.42 -4.42 -10.52
N VAL A 336 19.52 -3.71 -10.24
CA VAL A 336 19.59 -2.82 -9.06
C VAL A 336 19.90 -1.41 -9.53
N ASP A 337 18.91 -0.52 -9.38
CA ASP A 337 19.06 0.90 -9.68
C ASP A 337 19.47 1.68 -8.43
N ILE A 338 20.68 2.27 -8.49
CA ILE A 338 21.30 2.99 -7.36
C ILE A 338 20.74 4.40 -7.27
N LYS A 339 20.03 4.71 -6.19
CA LYS A 339 19.45 6.05 -5.93
C LYS A 339 20.41 6.96 -5.15
N LYS A 340 21.26 6.38 -4.26
CA LYS A 340 22.23 7.13 -3.47
C LYS A 340 23.58 6.39 -3.42
N ASN A 341 24.67 7.08 -3.80
CA ASN A 341 26.02 6.52 -3.85
C ASN A 341 27.07 7.34 -3.11
N LYS A 342 26.66 8.23 -2.18
CA LYS A 342 27.55 9.07 -1.35
C LYS A 342 27.17 8.93 0.13
N ALA A 343 28.19 8.91 1.02
CA ALA A 343 28.01 9.15 2.44
C ALA A 343 27.71 10.65 2.71
N ALA A 344 27.01 11.09 3.80
CA ALA A 344 26.52 10.22 4.84
C ALA A 344 25.21 9.54 4.41
N VAL A 345 25.00 8.34 4.97
CA VAL A 345 23.78 7.56 4.80
C VAL A 345 23.29 7.17 6.19
N GLN A 346 22.00 7.37 6.47
CA GLN A 346 21.39 6.95 7.72
C GLN A 346 20.76 5.57 7.57
N GLN A 347 20.74 4.78 8.65
CA GLN A 347 19.96 3.53 8.68
C GLN A 347 18.50 3.82 8.32
N GLY A 348 17.90 3.01 7.44
CA GLY A 348 16.55 3.20 6.93
C GLY A 348 16.45 4.16 5.73
N GLU A 349 17.54 4.77 5.28
CA GLU A 349 17.55 5.63 4.09
C GLU A 349 17.54 4.80 2.79
N LEU A 350 16.77 5.24 1.78
CA LEU A 350 16.69 4.58 0.47
C LEU A 350 18.03 4.64 -0.26
N LEU A 351 18.61 3.49 -0.58
CA LEU A 351 19.86 3.36 -1.31
C LEU A 351 19.68 3.01 -2.77
N ALA A 352 18.77 2.10 -3.06
CA ALA A 352 18.55 1.55 -4.39
C ALA A 352 17.12 1.01 -4.52
N THR A 353 16.74 0.66 -5.73
CA THR A 353 15.57 -0.18 -6.01
C THR A 353 16.02 -1.46 -6.69
N ALA A 354 15.46 -2.60 -6.28
CA ALA A 354 15.56 -3.83 -7.06
C ALA A 354 14.40 -3.84 -8.06
N GLU A 355 14.71 -3.93 -9.34
CA GLU A 355 13.75 -3.94 -10.43
C GLU A 355 13.76 -5.33 -11.06
N VAL A 356 12.60 -5.99 -11.08
CA VAL A 356 12.40 -7.27 -11.78
C VAL A 356 11.83 -6.97 -13.15
N GLU A 357 12.52 -7.37 -14.16
CA GLU A 357 12.17 -7.11 -15.56
C GLU A 357 11.96 -8.42 -16.33
N SER A 358 11.06 -8.37 -17.33
CA SER A 358 10.90 -9.38 -18.35
C SER A 358 10.62 -8.67 -19.68
N ASP A 359 11.23 -9.13 -20.77
CA ASP A 359 11.11 -8.53 -22.12
C ASP A 359 11.41 -7.01 -22.16
N GLY A 360 12.23 -6.50 -21.22
CA GLY A 360 12.58 -5.08 -21.11
C GLY A 360 11.51 -4.22 -20.44
N GLU A 361 10.47 -4.82 -19.88
CA GLU A 361 9.46 -4.14 -19.08
C GLU A 361 9.69 -4.43 -17.58
N THR A 362 9.62 -3.39 -16.74
CA THR A 362 9.71 -3.52 -15.28
C THR A 362 8.38 -4.03 -14.74
N LEU A 363 8.38 -5.25 -14.21
CA LEU A 363 7.21 -5.88 -13.59
C LEU A 363 7.04 -5.47 -12.13
N VAL A 364 8.15 -5.38 -11.39
CA VAL A 364 8.17 -5.07 -9.95
C VAL A 364 9.35 -4.18 -9.64
N SER A 365 9.17 -3.21 -8.75
CA SER A 365 10.24 -2.34 -8.22
C SER A 365 10.12 -2.28 -6.70
N VAL A 366 11.10 -2.83 -5.97
CA VAL A 366 11.10 -2.84 -4.50
C VAL A 366 12.26 -2.01 -3.95
N PRO A 367 12.03 -1.19 -2.92
CA PRO A 367 13.05 -0.35 -2.33
C PRO A 367 14.06 -1.16 -1.52
N ILE A 368 15.34 -0.79 -1.61
CA ILE A 368 16.43 -1.31 -0.77
C ILE A 368 16.93 -0.19 0.13
N TYR A 369 16.78 -0.39 1.44
CA TYR A 369 17.16 0.59 2.46
C TYR A 369 18.48 0.27 3.12
N ALA A 370 19.18 1.31 3.62
CA ALA A 370 20.40 1.15 4.40
C ALA A 370 20.13 0.39 5.69
N GLN A 371 20.86 -0.70 5.92
CA GLN A 371 20.76 -1.49 7.15
C GLN A 371 21.58 -0.89 8.32
N GLU A 372 22.51 0.01 8.01
CA GLU A 372 23.39 0.69 8.97
C GLU A 372 23.64 2.15 8.57
N THR A 373 24.03 2.97 9.55
CA THR A 373 24.45 4.34 9.30
C THR A 373 25.92 4.37 8.87
N VAL A 374 26.23 5.08 7.78
CA VAL A 374 27.61 5.29 7.29
C VAL A 374 27.93 6.77 7.25
N GLU A 375 28.82 7.20 8.12
CA GLU A 375 29.25 8.60 8.20
C GLU A 375 30.17 8.98 7.02
N SER A 376 30.17 10.27 6.67
CA SER A 376 31.16 10.82 5.74
C SER A 376 32.51 11.01 6.42
N ASP A 377 33.59 10.66 5.72
CA ASP A 377 34.94 10.87 6.18
C ASP A 377 35.57 12.09 5.45
N THR A 378 36.00 13.08 6.20
CA THR A 378 36.60 14.30 5.64
C THR A 378 37.80 13.99 4.74
N ALA A 379 38.66 13.02 5.12
CA ALA A 379 39.80 12.62 4.30
C ALA A 379 39.34 11.91 3.01
N ALA A 380 38.26 11.10 3.07
CA ALA A 380 37.70 10.49 1.89
C ALA A 380 37.05 11.53 0.96
N VAL A 381 36.35 12.54 1.51
CA VAL A 381 35.78 13.65 0.73
C VAL A 381 36.89 14.39 -0.04
N VAL A 382 38.00 14.70 0.63
CA VAL A 382 39.17 15.36 -0.01
C VAL A 382 39.77 14.44 -1.08
N PHE A 383 39.95 13.16 -0.78
CA PHE A 383 40.50 12.17 -1.72
C PHE A 383 39.65 12.05 -2.97
N ASP A 384 38.30 11.87 -2.82
CA ASP A 384 37.37 11.76 -3.94
C ASP A 384 37.32 13.05 -4.76
N SER A 385 37.42 14.23 -4.11
CA SER A 385 37.49 15.53 -4.78
C SER A 385 38.76 15.68 -5.62
N ILE A 386 39.91 15.30 -5.06
CA ILE A 386 41.19 15.31 -5.77
C ILE A 386 41.12 14.33 -6.95
N LYS A 387 40.62 13.13 -6.76
CA LYS A 387 40.48 12.12 -7.81
C LYS A 387 39.63 12.63 -8.96
N ALA A 388 38.48 13.28 -8.66
CA ALA A 388 37.57 13.83 -9.66
C ALA A 388 38.20 14.95 -10.51
N VAL A 389 39.11 15.73 -9.91
CA VAL A 389 39.81 16.86 -10.60
C VAL A 389 41.07 16.38 -11.29
N VAL A 390 41.94 15.67 -10.59
CA VAL A 390 43.30 15.34 -11.07
C VAL A 390 43.29 14.28 -12.16
N PHE A 391 42.37 13.29 -12.07
CA PHE A 391 42.34 12.16 -13.02
C PHE A 391 42.06 12.58 -14.47
N PRO A 392 41.00 13.37 -14.77
CA PRO A 392 40.73 13.81 -16.15
C PRO A 392 41.82 14.76 -16.68
N TYR A 393 42.35 15.66 -15.83
CA TYR A 393 43.42 16.55 -16.24
C TYR A 393 44.81 15.87 -16.36
N GLY A 394 45.07 14.83 -15.54
CA GLY A 394 46.26 13.99 -15.67
C GLY A 394 46.38 13.31 -17.03
N ILE A 395 45.25 12.77 -17.54
CA ILE A 395 45.18 12.17 -18.89
C ILE A 395 45.48 13.20 -19.97
N VAL A 396 44.92 14.42 -19.84
CA VAL A 396 45.18 15.53 -20.78
C VAL A 396 46.64 15.96 -20.75
N ILE A 397 47.23 16.12 -19.55
CA ILE A 397 48.65 16.49 -19.39
C ILE A 397 49.56 15.43 -20.00
N VAL A 398 49.32 14.13 -19.72
CA VAL A 398 50.10 13.05 -20.32
C VAL A 398 49.94 13.03 -21.85
N GLY A 399 48.73 13.22 -22.37
CA GLY A 399 48.47 13.34 -23.80
C GLY A 399 49.23 14.48 -24.46
N VAL A 400 49.21 15.68 -23.82
CA VAL A 400 49.98 16.85 -24.27
C VAL A 400 51.50 16.59 -24.24
N MET A 401 52.00 15.96 -23.17
CA MET A 401 53.45 15.62 -23.10
C MET A 401 53.87 14.62 -24.16
N ILE A 402 53.03 13.62 -24.46
CA ILE A 402 53.30 12.65 -25.56
C ILE A 402 53.34 13.39 -26.90
N CYS A 403 52.38 14.29 -27.15
CA CYS A 403 52.35 15.10 -28.38
C CYS A 403 53.57 15.99 -28.50
N LEU A 404 53.99 16.70 -27.43
CA LEU A 404 55.19 17.55 -27.42
C LEU A 404 56.44 16.72 -27.63
N TYR A 405 56.56 15.57 -26.98
CA TYR A 405 57.68 14.65 -27.20
C TYR A 405 57.73 14.14 -28.64
N GLY A 406 56.62 13.79 -29.21
CA GLY A 406 56.49 13.38 -30.63
C GLY A 406 56.91 14.47 -31.61
N MET A 407 56.50 15.72 -31.33
CA MET A 407 56.91 16.89 -32.13
C MET A 407 58.43 17.18 -32.03
N ARG A 408 59.01 17.15 -30.81
CA ARG A 408 60.45 17.29 -30.61
C ARG A 408 61.25 16.22 -31.33
N ARG A 409 60.81 14.98 -31.29
CA ARG A 409 61.45 13.86 -32.02
C ARG A 409 61.40 14.02 -33.55
N ARG A 410 60.27 14.53 -34.06
CA ARG A 410 60.14 14.87 -35.50
C ARG A 410 61.03 16.04 -35.92
N GLN A 411 61.21 17.07 -35.07
CA GLN A 411 62.13 18.18 -35.35
C GLN A 411 63.59 17.75 -35.33
N GLN A 412 64.00 16.87 -34.41
CA GLN A 412 65.37 16.34 -34.37
C GLN A 412 65.68 15.48 -35.59
N LYS A 413 64.75 14.64 -36.05
CA LYS A 413 64.91 13.86 -37.31
C LYS A 413 65.02 14.75 -38.55
N ARG A 414 64.34 15.92 -38.58
CA ARG A 414 64.49 16.88 -39.66
C ARG A 414 65.80 17.65 -39.66
N LYS A 415 66.44 17.87 -38.50
CA LYS A 415 67.79 18.52 -38.38
C LYS A 415 68.94 17.59 -38.73
N HIS A 416 68.76 16.29 -38.72
CA HIS A 416 69.77 15.30 -39.12
C HIS A 416 69.62 14.84 -40.60
N ALA A 417 68.61 15.33 -41.29
CA ALA A 417 68.34 15.05 -42.72
C ALA A 417 68.65 16.21 -43.67
N LEU A 418 69.22 17.30 -43.13
CA LEU A 418 69.83 18.44 -43.82
C LEU A 418 71.34 18.43 -43.53
#